data_63bffb84b20ffce13949478dcc273293
#
_entry.id   63bffb84b20ffce13949478dcc273293
#
_cell.length_a   1.000
_cell.length_b   1.000
_cell.length_c   1.000
_cell.angle_alpha   90.00
_cell.angle_beta   90.00
_cell.angle_gamma   90.00
#
_symmetry.space_group_name_H-M   'P 1'
#
loop_
_entity.id
_entity.type
_entity.pdbx_description
1 polymer ?
#
loop_
_entity_poly.entity_id
_entity_poly.type
_entity_poly.pdbx_seq_one_letter_code
_entity_poly.pdbx_strand_id
1 'polypeptide(L)'
;MTENVKSGLPTDSRMAEESKNEEKKSVSFVEQMVIDDLAAGKNGGRLQTRFPPEPNGYLHIGHAKAIAIDFGLAKKYGGECNLRFDDTNPVKEDTEFIENIENDIKWLGFEWAHVYYASDYFQELWDFAVWLIKQGRAYVDEQTAEQIALQKGTTTSPGTNSPFRNRPVEENLRLFEFMNSGKCEPGTLVLRAKIDMAHPNMLFRDPLIYRVLNIPHVKTGDKWNAYPMYDFTHGQSDYLEGVTHSWCTLEFVEHRPLYDLFVQWMREWAAECGVTAESGSKLSTLHSTLLTYQGPRQTEFNKLNLNYTLLSKRNLRTLVSEGLVSGWDDPRMPTICGFRRRGYSPEGIKNFMEKIGYTKIDALNDMALFESALRDDLNTRALRVSAVLDPVKVVITNYPADQQEMLTAINNPETEADGTHEIEFSRELWIERDDFMEVAEKKFMRLAPGKEVRLKNAYIIKCDEEHPCDKDADGRVTTIYCTYDPETRSGLPGANRKIKGKTLHWVSCHNAVKAEVRLYERLWKMENPRDELKRLEEEEGIKGADALRLMMNPDNLHILNDCYIEPFAAKMPALTYLQFQRIGYFNVDPDTTPEHPVFNKTVGLKS
;
A
#
# COMPACT_ATOMS: atom_id res chain seq x y z
N MET A 1 -18.73 -16.13 75.67
CA MET A 1 -17.50 -16.39 74.93
C MET A 1 -17.84 -16.17 73.49
N THR A 2 -17.47 -15.02 73.00
CA THR A 2 -17.81 -14.51 71.65
C THR A 2 -16.58 -14.55 70.81
N GLU A 3 -16.59 -15.39 69.76
CA GLU A 3 -15.55 -15.42 68.74
C GLU A 3 -15.79 -14.35 67.69
N ASN A 4 -14.81 -13.49 67.49
CA ASN A 4 -14.73 -12.47 66.45
C ASN A 4 -14.23 -13.08 65.16
N VAL A 5 -15.04 -13.12 64.11
CA VAL A 5 -14.63 -13.37 62.74
C VAL A 5 -14.28 -12.04 62.07
N LYS A 6 -13.01 -11.81 61.79
CA LYS A 6 -12.54 -10.70 60.97
C LYS A 6 -12.66 -11.05 59.50
N SER A 7 -13.58 -10.41 58.76
CA SER A 7 -13.64 -10.37 57.32
C SER A 7 -12.60 -9.38 56.78
N GLY A 8 -11.54 -9.86 56.14
CA GLY A 8 -10.60 -9.04 55.40
C GLY A 8 -11.07 -8.83 53.96
N LEU A 9 -11.42 -7.62 53.62
CA LEU A 9 -11.56 -7.15 52.23
C LEU A 9 -10.16 -6.92 51.65
N PRO A 10 -9.88 -7.31 50.41
CA PRO A 10 -8.60 -7.01 49.79
C PRO A 10 -8.56 -5.53 49.37
N THR A 11 -7.46 -4.89 49.76
CA THR A 11 -7.20 -3.48 49.56
C THR A 11 -6.92 -3.13 48.10
N ASP A 12 -7.45 -2.01 47.70
CA ASP A 12 -7.51 -1.29 46.42
C ASP A 12 -6.15 -0.86 45.84
N SER A 13 -5.05 -1.50 46.20
CA SER A 13 -3.69 -1.12 45.78
C SER A 13 -3.20 -1.86 44.51
N ARG A 14 -3.85 -2.94 44.08
CA ARG A 14 -3.44 -3.67 42.85
C ARG A 14 -4.04 -3.11 41.57
N MET A 15 -5.21 -2.46 41.60
CA MET A 15 -5.79 -1.82 40.43
C MET A 15 -5.13 -0.48 40.05
N ALA A 16 -4.35 0.12 40.93
CA ALA A 16 -3.62 1.36 40.70
C ALA A 16 -2.22 1.14 40.07
N GLU A 17 -1.70 -0.09 40.08
CA GLU A 17 -0.39 -0.42 39.46
C GLU A 17 -0.50 -0.99 38.05
N GLU A 18 -1.64 -1.56 37.65
CA GLU A 18 -1.87 -2.02 36.27
C GLU A 18 -2.14 -0.89 35.27
N SER A 19 -2.52 0.31 35.74
CA SER A 19 -2.70 1.48 34.87
C SER A 19 -1.44 2.31 34.60
N LYS A 20 -0.26 1.90 35.05
CA LYS A 20 1.00 2.65 34.92
C LYS A 20 2.01 2.07 33.93
N ASN A 21 1.69 1.00 33.24
CA ASN A 21 2.55 0.40 32.22
C ASN A 21 1.98 0.44 30.80
N GLU A 22 1.17 1.45 30.48
CA GLU A 22 1.08 1.86 29.07
C GLU A 22 2.41 2.54 28.75
N GLU A 23 3.31 1.80 28.08
CA GLU A 23 4.46 2.40 27.40
C GLU A 23 3.93 3.58 26.60
N LYS A 24 4.34 4.81 26.96
CA LYS A 24 4.05 5.99 26.17
C LYS A 24 4.60 5.75 24.78
N LYS A 25 3.79 5.27 23.84
CA LYS A 25 4.14 5.17 22.43
C LYS A 25 4.72 6.52 22.03
N SER A 26 5.97 6.55 21.62
CA SER A 26 6.61 7.77 21.13
C SER A 26 5.81 8.32 19.97
N VAL A 27 5.28 9.50 20.11
CA VAL A 27 4.49 10.19 19.08
C VAL A 27 5.43 10.64 17.97
N SER A 28 5.07 10.45 16.71
CA SER A 28 5.88 10.93 15.59
C SER A 28 5.93 12.46 15.57
N PHE A 29 6.97 13.06 14.96
CA PHE A 29 7.10 14.52 14.89
C PHE A 29 5.91 15.20 14.18
N VAL A 30 5.33 14.54 13.17
CA VAL A 30 4.14 15.04 12.43
C VAL A 30 2.90 15.01 13.30
N GLU A 31 2.73 13.97 14.08
CA GLU A 31 1.63 13.85 15.03
C GLU A 31 1.78 14.84 16.19
N GLN A 32 2.99 15.02 16.72
CA GLN A 32 3.25 16.04 17.74
C GLN A 32 2.92 17.44 17.25
N MET A 33 3.22 17.76 15.98
CA MET A 33 2.86 19.04 15.37
C MET A 33 1.34 19.27 15.35
N VAL A 34 0.55 18.23 15.02
CA VAL A 34 -0.92 18.32 15.06
C VAL A 34 -1.42 18.58 16.48
N ILE A 35 -0.88 17.84 17.46
CA ILE A 35 -1.22 18.03 18.89
C ILE A 35 -0.93 19.46 19.34
N ASP A 36 0.26 19.99 19.03
CA ASP A 36 0.69 21.33 19.42
C ASP A 36 -0.17 22.41 18.75
N ASP A 37 -0.47 22.27 17.45
CA ASP A 37 -1.26 23.23 16.70
C ASP A 37 -2.73 23.25 17.14
N LEU A 38 -3.33 22.09 17.46
CA LEU A 38 -4.68 21.99 18.02
C LEU A 38 -4.73 22.59 19.43
N ALA A 39 -3.75 22.29 20.30
CA ALA A 39 -3.66 22.84 21.66
C ALA A 39 -3.49 24.37 21.65
N ALA A 40 -2.78 24.91 20.65
CA ALA A 40 -2.63 26.35 20.45
C ALA A 40 -3.85 27.04 19.82
N GLY A 41 -4.90 26.28 19.45
CA GLY A 41 -6.08 26.80 18.76
C GLY A 41 -5.79 27.36 17.37
N LYS A 42 -4.69 26.95 16.72
CA LYS A 42 -4.38 27.38 15.37
C LYS A 42 -5.48 27.01 14.38
N ASN A 43 -5.68 27.85 13.37
CA ASN A 43 -6.74 27.67 12.38
C ASN A 43 -8.14 27.48 12.99
N GLY A 44 -8.40 28.05 14.18
CA GLY A 44 -9.65 27.86 14.91
C GLY A 44 -9.81 26.45 15.50
N GLY A 45 -8.73 25.71 15.74
CA GLY A 45 -8.76 24.35 16.24
C GLY A 45 -9.14 23.31 15.17
N ARG A 46 -9.08 23.67 13.89
CA ARG A 46 -9.37 22.76 12.76
C ARG A 46 -8.13 21.97 12.36
N LEU A 47 -8.36 20.72 11.99
CA LEU A 47 -7.41 19.88 11.27
C LEU A 47 -8.02 19.50 9.92
N GLN A 48 -7.44 20.02 8.85
CA GLN A 48 -7.80 19.70 7.48
C GLN A 48 -6.55 19.26 6.73
N THR A 49 -6.56 18.04 6.26
CA THR A 49 -5.49 17.43 5.45
C THR A 49 -6.01 17.14 4.04
N ARG A 50 -5.14 16.68 3.17
CA ARG A 50 -5.53 16.19 1.84
C ARG A 50 -4.54 15.16 1.32
N PHE A 51 -5.01 14.19 0.55
CA PHE A 51 -4.21 13.31 -0.28
C PHE A 51 -4.37 13.73 -1.75
N PRO A 52 -3.28 14.22 -2.42
CA PRO A 52 -3.37 14.81 -3.75
C PRO A 52 -2.72 13.93 -4.83
N PRO A 53 -3.27 12.75 -5.19
CA PRO A 53 -2.67 11.92 -6.22
C PRO A 53 -2.86 12.52 -7.62
N GLU A 54 -1.83 12.39 -8.49
CA GLU A 54 -2.01 12.57 -9.92
C GLU A 54 -2.76 11.35 -10.50
N PRO A 55 -3.84 11.53 -11.31
CA PRO A 55 -4.62 10.44 -11.89
C PRO A 55 -3.91 9.84 -13.13
N ASN A 56 -2.64 9.43 -12.99
CA ASN A 56 -1.75 8.97 -14.07
C ASN A 56 -1.12 7.60 -13.81
N GLY A 57 -1.69 6.81 -12.90
CA GLY A 57 -1.24 5.46 -12.57
C GLY A 57 -1.85 4.93 -11.27
N TYR A 58 -1.65 3.65 -11.04
CA TYR A 58 -2.11 2.96 -9.85
C TYR A 58 -1.32 3.35 -8.61
N LEU A 59 -1.97 3.32 -7.44
CA LEU A 59 -1.31 3.54 -6.16
C LEU A 59 -0.38 2.37 -5.83
N HIS A 60 0.74 2.68 -5.21
CA HIS A 60 1.71 1.69 -4.71
C HIS A 60 1.95 1.88 -3.21
N ILE A 61 2.69 0.98 -2.59
CA ILE A 61 2.92 0.97 -1.13
C ILE A 61 3.52 2.30 -0.61
N GLY A 62 4.26 3.03 -1.45
CA GLY A 62 4.74 4.38 -1.08
C GLY A 62 3.61 5.38 -0.84
N HIS A 63 2.52 5.28 -1.63
CA HIS A 63 1.32 6.11 -1.43
C HIS A 63 0.55 5.70 -0.16
N ALA A 64 0.57 4.42 0.24
CA ALA A 64 -0.06 3.98 1.48
C ALA A 64 0.52 4.68 2.71
N LYS A 65 1.81 5.07 2.68
CA LYS A 65 2.45 5.84 3.75
C LYS A 65 1.87 7.26 3.84
N ALA A 66 1.66 7.93 2.69
CA ALA A 66 1.02 9.24 2.63
C ALA A 66 -0.47 9.15 3.04
N ILE A 67 -1.21 8.16 2.53
CA ILE A 67 -2.61 7.92 2.91
C ILE A 67 -2.74 7.71 4.43
N ALA A 68 -1.85 6.90 5.03
CA ALA A 68 -1.88 6.62 6.46
C ALA A 68 -1.64 7.87 7.32
N ILE A 69 -0.81 8.83 6.88
CA ILE A 69 -0.62 10.09 7.61
C ILE A 69 -1.76 11.07 7.35
N ASP A 70 -2.17 11.29 6.09
CA ASP A 70 -3.18 12.28 5.72
C ASP A 70 -4.54 11.92 6.34
N PHE A 71 -5.03 10.72 6.06
CA PHE A 71 -6.32 10.23 6.58
C PHE A 71 -6.23 9.79 8.04
N GLY A 72 -5.12 9.15 8.44
CA GLY A 72 -4.96 8.61 9.78
C GLY A 72 -4.95 9.68 10.86
N LEU A 73 -4.19 10.78 10.67
CA LEU A 73 -4.16 11.88 11.62
C LEU A 73 -5.49 12.64 11.64
N ALA A 74 -6.10 12.91 10.48
CA ALA A 74 -7.42 13.51 10.42
C ALA A 74 -8.44 12.70 11.23
N LYS A 75 -8.55 11.39 10.97
CA LYS A 75 -9.45 10.49 11.69
C LYS A 75 -9.17 10.44 13.20
N LYS A 76 -7.90 10.37 13.60
CA LYS A 76 -7.47 10.25 15.00
C LYS A 76 -7.80 11.50 15.83
N TYR A 77 -7.70 12.69 15.22
CA TYR A 77 -7.89 13.97 15.91
C TYR A 77 -9.20 14.69 15.55
N GLY A 78 -10.17 13.96 14.95
CA GLY A 78 -11.49 14.51 14.62
C GLY A 78 -11.48 15.59 13.55
N GLY A 79 -10.46 15.57 12.68
CA GLY A 79 -10.37 16.44 11.52
C GLY A 79 -10.92 15.79 10.25
N GLU A 80 -10.72 16.46 9.13
CA GLU A 80 -11.16 16.00 7.80
C GLU A 80 -9.97 15.83 6.86
N CYS A 81 -10.08 14.89 5.92
CA CYS A 81 -9.12 14.70 4.84
C CYS A 81 -9.84 14.74 3.49
N ASN A 82 -9.37 15.58 2.58
CA ASN A 82 -9.88 15.66 1.22
C ASN A 82 -9.10 14.73 0.29
N LEU A 83 -9.77 14.20 -0.72
CA LEU A 83 -9.14 13.60 -1.89
C LEU A 83 -9.10 14.66 -3.00
N ARG A 84 -7.90 15.08 -3.43
CA ARG A 84 -7.75 16.03 -4.54
C ARG A 84 -6.97 15.40 -5.68
N PHE A 85 -7.59 15.21 -6.80
CA PHE A 85 -6.88 14.81 -8.01
C PHE A 85 -6.09 15.99 -8.56
N ASP A 86 -4.77 15.84 -8.67
CA ASP A 86 -3.90 16.82 -9.33
C ASP A 86 -3.93 16.56 -10.85
N ASP A 87 -4.95 17.09 -11.47
CA ASP A 87 -5.24 16.99 -12.90
C ASP A 87 -4.75 18.21 -13.71
N THR A 88 -3.62 18.80 -13.31
CA THR A 88 -3.03 19.96 -14.00
C THR A 88 -2.40 19.63 -15.35
N ASN A 89 -2.16 18.35 -15.65
CA ASN A 89 -1.52 17.90 -16.87
C ASN A 89 -2.43 16.99 -17.72
N PRO A 90 -3.17 17.56 -18.69
CA PRO A 90 -4.20 16.82 -19.47
C PRO A 90 -3.66 15.66 -20.31
N VAL A 91 -2.33 15.55 -20.49
CA VAL A 91 -1.70 14.51 -21.36
C VAL A 91 -1.73 13.12 -20.74
N LYS A 92 -1.96 13.00 -19.43
CA LYS A 92 -1.69 11.77 -18.67
C LYS A 92 -2.88 11.22 -17.89
N GLU A 93 -4.05 11.82 -18.01
CA GLU A 93 -5.21 11.49 -17.17
C GLU A 93 -6.07 10.40 -17.80
N ASP A 94 -6.49 9.44 -16.95
CA ASP A 94 -7.42 8.38 -17.34
C ASP A 94 -8.41 8.13 -16.19
N THR A 95 -9.69 7.94 -16.54
CA THR A 95 -10.76 7.65 -15.59
C THR A 95 -10.54 6.32 -14.86
N GLU A 96 -9.90 5.35 -15.50
CA GLU A 96 -9.51 4.08 -14.88
C GLU A 96 -8.65 4.30 -13.62
N PHE A 97 -7.70 5.24 -13.67
CA PHE A 97 -6.84 5.52 -12.52
C PHE A 97 -7.59 6.18 -11.37
N ILE A 98 -8.55 7.07 -11.67
CA ILE A 98 -9.40 7.72 -10.65
C ILE A 98 -10.17 6.67 -9.86
N GLU A 99 -10.90 5.78 -10.54
CA GLU A 99 -11.68 4.72 -9.91
C GLU A 99 -10.80 3.78 -9.05
N ASN A 100 -9.63 3.41 -9.56
CA ASN A 100 -8.70 2.56 -8.80
C ASN A 100 -8.12 3.26 -7.57
N ILE A 101 -7.78 4.54 -7.66
CA ILE A 101 -7.31 5.33 -6.51
C ILE A 101 -8.39 5.37 -5.42
N GLU A 102 -9.63 5.66 -5.77
CA GLU A 102 -10.76 5.65 -4.83
C GLU A 102 -10.97 4.28 -4.18
N ASN A 103 -10.95 3.21 -4.99
CA ASN A 103 -11.11 1.84 -4.50
C ASN A 103 -9.97 1.43 -3.55
N ASP A 104 -8.74 1.84 -3.83
CA ASP A 104 -7.59 1.52 -3.00
C ASP A 104 -7.64 2.26 -1.65
N ILE A 105 -8.06 3.53 -1.62
CA ILE A 105 -8.24 4.29 -0.37
C ILE A 105 -9.34 3.67 0.49
N LYS A 106 -10.50 3.33 -0.12
CA LYS A 106 -11.60 2.65 0.57
C LYS A 106 -11.18 1.28 1.11
N TRP A 107 -10.44 0.52 0.33
CA TRP A 107 -9.92 -0.78 0.77
C TRP A 107 -8.95 -0.66 1.95
N LEU A 108 -8.12 0.40 2.00
CA LEU A 108 -7.27 0.71 3.15
C LEU A 108 -8.08 1.14 4.41
N GLY A 109 -9.41 1.28 4.32
CA GLY A 109 -10.31 1.62 5.42
C GLY A 109 -10.41 3.11 5.72
N PHE A 110 -10.18 3.94 4.69
CA PHE A 110 -10.31 5.39 4.77
C PHE A 110 -11.44 5.91 3.88
N GLU A 111 -12.00 7.04 4.30
CA GLU A 111 -13.02 7.79 3.59
C GLU A 111 -12.58 9.26 3.57
N TRP A 112 -12.87 9.95 2.48
CA TRP A 112 -12.58 11.38 2.32
C TRP A 112 -13.80 12.24 2.64
N ALA A 113 -13.57 13.47 3.07
CA ALA A 113 -14.63 14.44 3.32
C ALA A 113 -15.19 14.99 1.99
N HIS A 114 -14.30 15.39 1.10
CA HIS A 114 -14.64 15.95 -0.21
C HIS A 114 -13.70 15.44 -1.29
N VAL A 115 -14.21 15.39 -2.54
CA VAL A 115 -13.39 15.16 -3.74
C VAL A 115 -13.25 16.48 -4.47
N TYR A 116 -12.01 16.87 -4.76
CA TYR A 116 -11.65 18.02 -5.55
C TYR A 116 -10.74 17.65 -6.70
N TYR A 117 -10.69 18.54 -7.69
CA TYR A 117 -9.75 18.47 -8.81
C TYR A 117 -9.00 19.80 -8.90
N ALA A 118 -7.73 19.77 -9.23
CA ALA A 118 -6.97 21.00 -9.44
C ALA A 118 -7.62 21.87 -10.54
N SER A 119 -8.21 21.26 -11.55
CA SER A 119 -8.97 21.93 -12.61
C SER A 119 -10.25 22.62 -12.15
N ASP A 120 -10.78 22.32 -10.96
CA ASP A 120 -11.90 23.04 -10.37
C ASP A 120 -11.56 24.49 -10.05
N TYR A 121 -10.26 24.80 -9.92
CA TYR A 121 -9.70 26.09 -9.53
C TYR A 121 -9.00 26.82 -10.68
N PHE A 122 -9.05 26.32 -11.92
CA PHE A 122 -8.34 26.93 -13.05
C PHE A 122 -8.75 28.38 -13.30
N GLN A 123 -10.00 28.76 -13.01
CA GLN A 123 -10.42 30.15 -13.15
C GLN A 123 -9.78 31.04 -12.06
N GLU A 124 -9.84 30.60 -10.82
CA GLU A 124 -9.23 31.33 -9.69
C GLU A 124 -7.70 31.44 -9.87
N LEU A 125 -7.04 30.39 -10.34
CA LEU A 125 -5.60 30.39 -10.64
C LEU A 125 -5.26 31.35 -11.79
N TRP A 126 -6.13 31.42 -12.82
CA TRP A 126 -5.98 32.37 -13.92
C TRP A 126 -6.12 33.80 -13.43
N ASP A 127 -7.16 34.10 -12.66
CA ASP A 127 -7.42 35.45 -12.13
C ASP A 127 -6.31 35.87 -11.16
N PHE A 128 -5.79 34.95 -10.37
CA PHE A 128 -4.62 35.20 -9.53
C PHE A 128 -3.36 35.49 -10.37
N ALA A 129 -3.12 34.75 -11.46
CA ALA A 129 -2.00 35.02 -12.36
C ALA A 129 -2.13 36.41 -13.04
N VAL A 130 -3.35 36.82 -13.45
CA VAL A 130 -3.65 38.18 -13.95
C VAL A 130 -3.32 39.24 -12.89
N TRP A 131 -3.69 38.99 -11.63
CA TRP A 131 -3.34 39.90 -10.54
C TRP A 131 -1.81 40.00 -10.35
N LEU A 132 -1.07 38.85 -10.39
CA LEU A 132 0.40 38.89 -10.31
C LEU A 132 1.03 39.72 -11.42
N ILE A 133 0.51 39.64 -12.65
CA ILE A 133 0.97 40.49 -13.76
C ILE A 133 0.71 41.98 -13.44
N LYS A 134 -0.50 42.31 -12.97
CA LYS A 134 -0.86 43.69 -12.60
C LYS A 134 0.02 44.28 -11.47
N GLN A 135 0.42 43.42 -10.54
CA GLN A 135 1.35 43.78 -9.45
C GLN A 135 2.83 43.80 -9.90
N GLY A 136 3.13 43.51 -11.17
CA GLY A 136 4.49 43.39 -11.67
C GLY A 136 5.28 42.19 -11.09
N ARG A 137 4.57 41.19 -10.57
CA ARG A 137 5.12 39.95 -9.97
C ARG A 137 5.17 38.76 -10.96
N ALA A 138 4.68 38.97 -12.19
CA ALA A 138 4.78 37.97 -13.26
C ALA A 138 4.97 38.68 -14.61
N TYR A 139 5.57 37.94 -15.55
CA TYR A 139 5.79 38.41 -16.92
C TYR A 139 5.74 37.26 -17.91
N VAL A 140 5.34 37.55 -19.15
CA VAL A 140 5.37 36.55 -20.25
C VAL A 140 6.77 36.56 -20.87
N ASP A 141 7.34 35.37 -21.01
CA ASP A 141 8.66 35.14 -21.57
C ASP A 141 8.53 34.40 -22.91
N GLU A 142 9.28 34.84 -23.93
CA GLU A 142 9.30 34.30 -25.29
C GLU A 142 10.53 33.38 -25.51
N GLN A 143 11.30 33.09 -24.48
CA GLN A 143 12.49 32.26 -24.58
C GLN A 143 12.11 30.79 -24.63
N THR A 144 12.92 30.01 -25.35
CA THR A 144 12.77 28.54 -25.35
C THR A 144 13.18 27.93 -24.02
N ALA A 145 12.78 26.68 -23.79
CA ALA A 145 13.13 25.96 -22.57
C ALA A 145 14.66 25.89 -22.35
N GLU A 146 15.44 25.72 -23.44
CA GLU A 146 16.90 25.68 -23.38
C GLU A 146 17.49 27.04 -23.00
N GLN A 147 16.95 28.13 -23.54
CA GLN A 147 17.38 29.50 -23.21
C GLN A 147 17.09 29.83 -21.74
N ILE A 148 15.89 29.46 -21.24
CA ILE A 148 15.50 29.64 -19.85
C ILE A 148 16.41 28.79 -18.93
N ALA A 149 16.71 27.54 -19.30
CA ALA A 149 17.60 26.67 -18.52
C ALA A 149 19.00 27.26 -18.41
N LEU A 150 19.56 27.74 -19.51
CA LEU A 150 20.89 28.42 -19.52
C LEU A 150 20.88 29.71 -18.67
N GLN A 151 19.82 30.50 -18.76
CA GLN A 151 19.68 31.73 -17.98
C GLN A 151 19.56 31.50 -16.48
N LYS A 152 18.97 30.39 -16.06
CA LYS A 152 18.86 30.07 -14.63
C LYS A 152 20.22 29.91 -13.95
N GLY A 153 21.30 29.70 -14.71
CA GLY A 153 22.64 29.45 -14.18
C GLY A 153 22.73 28.07 -13.52
N THR A 154 23.57 27.96 -12.51
CA THR A 154 23.81 26.71 -11.77
C THR A 154 23.65 26.92 -10.26
N THR A 155 23.78 25.88 -9.47
CA THR A 155 23.79 25.98 -8.00
C THR A 155 24.95 26.81 -7.46
N THR A 156 26.02 27.00 -8.24
CA THR A 156 27.23 27.74 -7.89
C THR A 156 27.37 29.08 -8.62
N SER A 157 26.52 29.35 -9.63
CA SER A 157 26.52 30.64 -10.36
C SER A 157 25.10 31.21 -10.44
N PRO A 158 24.94 32.55 -10.22
CA PRO A 158 23.64 33.18 -10.35
C PRO A 158 23.11 33.12 -11.77
N GLY A 159 21.80 33.21 -11.91
CA GLY A 159 21.14 33.37 -13.20
C GLY A 159 21.22 34.83 -13.70
N THR A 160 20.76 35.03 -14.92
CA THR A 160 20.65 36.36 -15.57
C THR A 160 19.20 36.67 -15.89
N ASN A 161 18.85 37.95 -15.92
CA ASN A 161 17.49 38.39 -16.22
C ASN A 161 17.11 38.08 -17.68
N SER A 162 15.86 37.63 -17.88
CA SER A 162 15.29 37.55 -19.21
C SER A 162 15.17 38.97 -19.84
N PRO A 163 15.38 39.10 -21.15
CA PRO A 163 15.14 40.36 -21.87
C PRO A 163 13.68 40.82 -21.75
N PHE A 164 12.75 39.93 -21.48
CA PHE A 164 11.31 40.19 -21.34
C PHE A 164 10.86 40.47 -19.91
N ARG A 165 11.75 40.36 -18.93
CA ARG A 165 11.44 40.50 -17.49
C ARG A 165 10.82 41.85 -17.10
N ASN A 166 11.12 42.88 -17.84
CA ASN A 166 10.64 44.26 -17.58
C ASN A 166 9.63 44.74 -18.64
N ARG A 167 8.97 43.82 -19.35
CA ARG A 167 7.89 44.16 -20.30
C ARG A 167 6.76 44.89 -19.58
N PRO A 168 6.11 45.88 -20.25
CA PRO A 168 4.96 46.59 -19.69
C PRO A 168 3.82 45.68 -19.30
N VAL A 169 3.08 46.03 -18.25
CA VAL A 169 1.98 45.25 -17.69
C VAL A 169 0.90 44.94 -18.75
N GLU A 170 0.52 45.96 -19.53
CA GLU A 170 -0.52 45.88 -20.57
C GLU A 170 -0.13 44.84 -21.64
N GLU A 171 1.13 44.83 -22.02
CA GLU A 171 1.63 43.88 -23.00
C GLU A 171 1.69 42.44 -22.44
N ASN A 172 2.11 42.27 -21.19
CA ASN A 172 2.07 40.99 -20.50
C ASN A 172 0.64 40.46 -20.40
N LEU A 173 -0.34 41.28 -20.06
CA LEU A 173 -1.75 40.87 -19.99
C LEU A 173 -2.27 40.41 -21.36
N ARG A 174 -1.99 41.18 -22.45
CA ARG A 174 -2.38 40.82 -23.81
C ARG A 174 -1.75 39.50 -24.25
N LEU A 175 -0.47 39.26 -23.95
CA LEU A 175 0.22 38.03 -24.30
C LEU A 175 -0.26 36.85 -23.47
N PHE A 176 -0.56 37.03 -22.19
CA PHE A 176 -1.09 35.98 -21.34
C PHE A 176 -2.49 35.55 -21.80
N GLU A 177 -3.34 36.48 -22.18
CA GLU A 177 -4.63 36.18 -22.79
C GLU A 177 -4.46 35.44 -24.15
N PHE A 178 -3.48 35.83 -24.97
CA PHE A 178 -3.15 35.16 -26.22
C PHE A 178 -2.65 33.73 -25.98
N MET A 179 -1.94 33.42 -24.88
CA MET A 179 -1.55 32.07 -24.53
C MET A 179 -2.76 31.10 -24.43
N ASN A 180 -3.92 31.61 -23.98
CA ASN A 180 -5.14 30.80 -23.85
C ASN A 180 -6.04 30.81 -25.09
N SER A 181 -5.68 31.52 -26.15
CA SER A 181 -6.55 31.68 -27.32
C SER A 181 -6.68 30.48 -28.25
N GLY A 182 -5.90 29.42 -28.04
CA GLY A 182 -5.77 28.27 -28.95
C GLY A 182 -4.97 28.56 -30.22
N LYS A 183 -4.45 29.79 -30.39
CA LYS A 183 -3.63 30.20 -31.54
C LYS A 183 -2.14 30.33 -31.20
N CYS A 184 -1.80 30.27 -29.91
CA CYS A 184 -0.43 30.33 -29.45
C CYS A 184 0.21 28.94 -29.58
N GLU A 185 1.34 28.84 -30.28
CA GLU A 185 2.05 27.58 -30.43
C GLU A 185 2.70 27.16 -29.11
N PRO A 186 2.61 25.88 -28.71
CA PRO A 186 3.29 25.36 -27.53
C PRO A 186 4.81 25.62 -27.57
N GLY A 187 5.35 26.05 -26.43
CA GLY A 187 6.78 26.34 -26.28
C GLY A 187 7.23 27.73 -26.77
N THR A 188 6.33 28.57 -27.32
CA THR A 188 6.66 29.92 -27.76
C THR A 188 6.50 30.96 -26.68
N LEU A 189 5.50 30.83 -25.81
CA LEU A 189 5.23 31.69 -24.68
C LEU A 189 5.06 30.89 -23.39
N VAL A 190 5.60 31.43 -22.31
CA VAL A 190 5.38 30.94 -20.95
C VAL A 190 5.16 32.10 -20.00
N LEU A 191 4.36 31.93 -18.94
CA LEU A 191 4.27 32.89 -17.87
C LEU A 191 5.26 32.52 -16.76
N ARG A 192 6.08 33.50 -16.32
CA ARG A 192 7.05 33.31 -15.24
C ARG A 192 6.73 34.26 -14.08
N ALA A 193 6.87 33.71 -12.84
CA ALA A 193 6.88 34.58 -11.67
C ALA A 193 8.18 35.42 -11.65
N LYS A 194 8.07 36.68 -11.27
CA LYS A 194 9.21 37.64 -11.19
C LYS A 194 9.68 37.68 -9.74
N ILE A 195 10.71 36.91 -9.41
CA ILE A 195 11.24 36.81 -8.04
C ILE A 195 12.69 37.28 -7.98
N ASP A 196 13.68 36.42 -8.13
CA ASP A 196 15.10 36.75 -8.04
C ASP A 196 15.97 35.76 -8.82
N MET A 197 16.56 36.22 -9.92
CA MET A 197 17.42 35.39 -10.76
C MET A 197 18.79 35.08 -10.12
N ALA A 198 19.17 35.73 -9.02
CA ALA A 198 20.39 35.45 -8.28
C ALA A 198 20.17 34.58 -7.03
N HIS A 199 18.94 34.20 -6.75
CA HIS A 199 18.60 33.43 -5.54
C HIS A 199 19.35 32.08 -5.47
N PRO A 200 19.89 31.68 -4.28
CA PRO A 200 20.59 30.40 -4.12
C PRO A 200 19.72 29.18 -4.47
N ASN A 201 18.45 29.19 -4.06
CA ASN A 201 17.49 28.18 -4.47
C ASN A 201 17.05 28.47 -5.91
N MET A 202 17.38 27.53 -6.82
CA MET A 202 17.09 27.67 -8.25
C MET A 202 15.60 27.72 -8.58
N LEU A 203 14.71 27.24 -7.69
CA LEU A 203 13.26 27.30 -7.84
C LEU A 203 12.72 28.72 -7.73
N PHE A 204 13.47 29.64 -7.08
CA PHE A 204 13.15 31.08 -7.00
C PHE A 204 13.62 31.89 -8.20
N ARG A 205 14.40 31.29 -9.11
CA ARG A 205 14.93 32.00 -10.28
C ARG A 205 13.87 32.10 -11.38
N ASP A 206 12.93 33.01 -11.17
CA ASP A 206 11.77 33.27 -12.03
C ASP A 206 11.13 31.97 -12.58
N PRO A 207 10.45 31.19 -11.72
CA PRO A 207 9.87 29.90 -12.13
C PRO A 207 8.74 30.09 -13.15
N LEU A 208 8.54 29.05 -13.99
CA LEU A 208 7.37 28.95 -14.85
C LEU A 208 6.13 28.70 -13.99
N ILE A 209 5.06 29.47 -14.26
CA ILE A 209 3.76 29.31 -13.60
C ILE A 209 2.64 28.91 -14.56
N TYR A 210 2.75 29.23 -15.87
CA TYR A 210 1.86 28.76 -16.93
C TYR A 210 2.63 28.37 -18.20
N ARG A 211 2.11 27.37 -18.91
CA ARG A 211 2.58 26.92 -20.23
C ARG A 211 1.42 26.66 -21.18
N VAL A 212 1.67 26.73 -22.49
CA VAL A 212 0.69 26.42 -23.54
C VAL A 212 0.82 24.94 -23.92
N LEU A 213 -0.32 24.21 -24.00
CA LEU A 213 -0.34 22.82 -24.43
C LEU A 213 -1.28 22.58 -25.63
N ASN A 214 -2.34 23.38 -25.80
CA ASN A 214 -3.38 23.22 -26.84
C ASN A 214 -3.97 21.78 -26.90
N ILE A 215 -4.21 21.20 -25.73
CA ILE A 215 -4.77 19.85 -25.57
C ILE A 215 -6.04 19.98 -24.75
N PRO A 216 -7.16 19.37 -25.18
CA PRO A 216 -8.38 19.33 -24.38
C PRO A 216 -8.15 18.66 -23.03
N HIS A 217 -8.72 19.23 -21.98
CA HIS A 217 -8.67 18.67 -20.63
C HIS A 217 -9.86 17.74 -20.40
N VAL A 218 -9.65 16.58 -19.77
CA VAL A 218 -10.69 15.58 -19.55
C VAL A 218 -11.94 16.18 -18.88
N LYS A 219 -11.77 17.04 -17.88
CA LYS A 219 -12.87 17.62 -17.10
C LYS A 219 -13.36 18.96 -17.64
N THR A 220 -12.46 19.85 -18.12
CA THR A 220 -12.82 21.22 -18.55
C THR A 220 -12.98 21.38 -20.07
N GLY A 221 -12.73 20.31 -20.85
CA GLY A 221 -12.83 20.33 -22.30
C GLY A 221 -11.85 21.33 -22.93
N ASP A 222 -12.33 22.06 -23.95
CA ASP A 222 -11.53 23.03 -24.74
C ASP A 222 -11.45 24.43 -24.12
N LYS A 223 -11.88 24.61 -22.88
CA LYS A 223 -11.89 25.93 -22.22
C LYS A 223 -10.48 26.50 -22.04
N TRP A 224 -9.50 25.65 -21.84
CA TRP A 224 -8.13 26.03 -21.52
C TRP A 224 -7.14 25.50 -22.57
N ASN A 225 -6.21 26.35 -22.98
CA ASN A 225 -5.07 26.04 -23.84
C ASN A 225 -3.75 26.32 -23.12
N ALA A 226 -3.78 27.23 -22.12
CA ALA A 226 -2.69 27.48 -21.21
C ALA A 226 -3.00 26.86 -19.84
N TYR A 227 -2.05 26.08 -19.32
CA TYR A 227 -2.20 25.29 -18.10
C TYR A 227 -1.23 25.74 -17.03
N PRO A 228 -1.66 25.79 -15.75
CA PRO A 228 -0.78 26.15 -14.64
C PRO A 228 0.24 25.03 -14.37
N MET A 229 1.39 25.43 -13.84
CA MET A 229 2.43 24.50 -13.41
C MET A 229 2.13 23.99 -11.99
N TYR A 230 2.63 22.79 -11.68
CA TYR A 230 2.44 22.14 -10.38
C TYR A 230 2.78 23.04 -9.19
N ASP A 231 4.00 23.61 -9.16
CA ASP A 231 4.44 24.46 -8.04
C ASP A 231 3.57 25.72 -7.84
N PHE A 232 2.93 26.19 -8.91
CA PHE A 232 1.99 27.31 -8.83
C PHE A 232 0.60 26.86 -8.33
N THR A 233 0.14 25.67 -8.70
CA THR A 233 -1.21 25.20 -8.40
C THR A 233 -1.33 24.63 -6.98
N HIS A 234 -0.33 23.91 -6.54
CA HIS A 234 -0.40 23.05 -5.34
C HIS A 234 -0.74 23.84 -4.06
N GLY A 235 0.00 24.92 -3.76
CA GLY A 235 -0.24 25.73 -2.58
C GLY A 235 -1.56 26.50 -2.63
N GLN A 236 -1.98 26.94 -3.81
CA GLN A 236 -3.22 27.68 -4.03
C GLN A 236 -4.43 26.76 -3.87
N SER A 237 -4.38 25.54 -4.39
CA SER A 237 -5.42 24.53 -4.16
C SER A 237 -5.54 24.20 -2.67
N ASP A 238 -4.42 24.01 -1.97
CA ASP A 238 -4.41 23.82 -0.51
C ASP A 238 -5.08 25.00 0.22
N TYR A 239 -4.78 26.24 -0.21
CA TYR A 239 -5.39 27.42 0.37
C TYR A 239 -6.90 27.49 0.11
N LEU A 240 -7.33 27.25 -1.14
CA LEU A 240 -8.73 27.29 -1.56
C LEU A 240 -9.59 26.20 -0.89
N GLU A 241 -9.01 25.05 -0.56
CA GLU A 241 -9.67 23.96 0.16
C GLU A 241 -9.64 24.13 1.69
N GLY A 242 -8.94 25.14 2.20
CA GLY A 242 -8.82 25.37 3.63
C GLY A 242 -7.95 24.32 4.35
N VAL A 243 -7.02 23.71 3.65
CA VAL A 243 -6.05 22.76 4.20
C VAL A 243 -5.21 23.45 5.27
N THR A 244 -5.06 22.82 6.43
CA THR A 244 -4.25 23.35 7.54
C THR A 244 -2.87 22.73 7.58
N HIS A 245 -2.78 21.41 7.33
CA HIS A 245 -1.56 20.63 7.33
C HIS A 245 -1.39 19.95 5.97
N SER A 246 -0.36 20.34 5.26
CA SER A 246 -0.02 19.88 3.92
C SER A 246 1.21 18.97 4.03
N TRP A 247 0.97 17.63 4.06
CA TRP A 247 2.05 16.66 4.15
C TRP A 247 2.60 16.34 2.76
N CYS A 248 3.93 16.24 2.62
CA CYS A 248 4.60 15.80 1.40
C CYS A 248 5.92 15.09 1.71
N THR A 249 6.56 14.52 0.69
CA THR A 249 7.83 13.82 0.86
C THR A 249 9.01 14.79 0.89
N LEU A 250 10.17 14.36 1.41
CA LEU A 250 11.40 15.15 1.50
C LEU A 250 11.88 15.72 0.15
N GLU A 251 11.38 15.20 -0.96
CA GLU A 251 11.68 15.74 -2.31
C GLU A 251 11.20 17.18 -2.47
N PHE A 252 10.23 17.62 -1.67
CA PHE A 252 9.63 18.96 -1.72
C PHE A 252 10.24 19.97 -0.73
N VAL A 253 11.31 19.61 0.00
CA VAL A 253 11.97 20.53 0.94
C VAL A 253 12.42 21.81 0.25
N GLU A 254 13.02 21.70 -0.94
CA GLU A 254 13.47 22.86 -1.73
C GLU A 254 12.30 23.64 -2.34
N HIS A 255 11.14 23.01 -2.52
CA HIS A 255 9.92 23.64 -3.05
C HIS A 255 9.15 24.42 -1.98
N ARG A 256 9.25 24.05 -0.69
CA ARG A 256 8.48 24.69 0.39
C ARG A 256 8.62 26.21 0.44
N PRO A 257 9.80 26.84 0.32
CA PRO A 257 9.88 28.29 0.33
C PRO A 257 9.10 28.94 -0.81
N LEU A 258 9.06 28.32 -2.00
CA LEU A 258 8.27 28.81 -3.14
C LEU A 258 6.76 28.62 -2.88
N TYR A 259 6.37 27.49 -2.31
CA TYR A 259 5.01 27.24 -1.86
C TYR A 259 4.54 28.32 -0.87
N ASP A 260 5.33 28.60 0.16
CA ASP A 260 5.02 29.61 1.18
C ASP A 260 4.87 31.01 0.55
N LEU A 261 5.74 31.38 -0.41
CA LEU A 261 5.66 32.65 -1.12
C LEU A 261 4.38 32.77 -1.95
N PHE A 262 4.03 31.74 -2.72
CA PHE A 262 2.80 31.73 -3.52
C PHE A 262 1.54 31.76 -2.65
N VAL A 263 1.50 31.02 -1.56
CA VAL A 263 0.41 31.07 -0.58
C VAL A 263 0.29 32.46 0.05
N GLN A 264 1.43 33.13 0.37
CA GLN A 264 1.43 34.50 0.85
C GLN A 264 0.80 35.44 -0.19
N TRP A 265 1.21 35.36 -1.45
CA TRP A 265 0.65 36.19 -2.51
C TRP A 265 -0.83 35.92 -2.76
N MET A 266 -1.25 34.66 -2.65
CA MET A 266 -2.66 34.30 -2.75
C MET A 266 -3.51 34.92 -1.65
N ARG A 267 -2.98 34.99 -0.42
CA ARG A 267 -3.64 35.66 0.72
C ARG A 267 -3.75 37.18 0.48
N GLU A 268 -2.69 37.82 -0.04
CA GLU A 268 -2.71 39.23 -0.40
C GLU A 268 -3.78 39.50 -1.46
N TRP A 269 -3.85 38.68 -2.51
CA TRP A 269 -4.88 38.80 -3.55
C TRP A 269 -6.30 38.59 -2.98
N ALA A 270 -6.51 37.58 -2.19
CA ALA A 270 -7.80 37.30 -1.57
C ALA A 270 -8.28 38.46 -0.67
N ALA A 271 -7.35 39.13 0.04
CA ALA A 271 -7.65 40.29 0.87
C ALA A 271 -8.03 41.53 0.03
N GLU A 272 -7.34 41.78 -1.12
CA GLU A 272 -7.62 42.91 -2.02
C GLU A 272 -8.96 42.73 -2.78
N CYS A 273 -9.29 41.50 -3.18
CA CYS A 273 -10.53 41.21 -3.92
C CYS A 273 -11.80 41.46 -3.10
N GLY A 274 -11.68 41.69 -1.79
CA GLY A 274 -12.81 41.98 -0.90
C GLY A 274 -13.89 40.91 -1.07
N VAL A 275 -13.56 39.64 -0.94
CA VAL A 275 -14.43 38.53 -1.24
C VAL A 275 -15.65 38.58 -0.34
N THR A 276 -16.70 39.25 -0.81
CA THR A 276 -18.00 39.29 -0.14
C THR A 276 -18.78 38.00 -0.46
N ALA A 277 -19.63 37.57 0.44
CA ALA A 277 -20.47 36.37 0.31
C ALA A 277 -21.36 36.33 -0.96
N GLU A 278 -21.47 37.49 -1.66
CA GLU A 278 -22.30 37.65 -2.85
C GLU A 278 -21.62 37.28 -4.17
N SER A 279 -20.29 37.04 -4.19
CA SER A 279 -19.56 36.83 -5.45
C SER A 279 -19.70 35.42 -6.05
N GLY A 280 -20.33 34.46 -5.37
CA GLY A 280 -20.54 33.09 -5.87
C GLY A 280 -19.25 32.30 -6.15
N SER A 281 -18.08 32.87 -5.87
CA SER A 281 -16.81 32.18 -6.04
C SER A 281 -16.54 31.24 -4.86
N LYS A 282 -15.77 30.17 -5.08
CA LYS A 282 -15.35 29.26 -4.01
C LYS A 282 -14.56 30.02 -2.92
N LEU A 283 -13.87 31.10 -3.27
CA LEU A 283 -13.22 32.03 -2.35
C LEU A 283 -14.20 32.68 -1.36
N SER A 284 -15.43 32.99 -1.77
CA SER A 284 -16.42 33.65 -0.89
C SER A 284 -16.91 32.73 0.23
N THR A 285 -17.08 31.45 -0.09
CA THR A 285 -17.50 30.42 0.88
C THR A 285 -16.39 30.19 1.94
N LEU A 286 -15.14 30.19 1.52
CA LEU A 286 -13.97 30.05 2.39
C LEU A 286 -13.77 31.25 3.33
N HIS A 287 -13.98 32.49 2.84
CA HIS A 287 -13.73 33.69 3.63
C HIS A 287 -14.72 33.88 4.79
N SER A 288 -15.97 33.48 4.61
CA SER A 288 -17.00 33.61 5.67
C SER A 288 -16.79 32.62 6.84
N THR A 289 -16.14 31.49 6.57
CA THR A 289 -15.87 30.43 7.56
C THR A 289 -14.48 30.52 8.18
N LEU A 290 -13.55 31.30 7.63
CA LEU A 290 -12.12 31.22 7.92
C LEU A 290 -11.47 32.50 8.47
N LEU A 291 -12.20 33.30 9.26
CA LEU A 291 -11.62 34.47 9.94
C LEU A 291 -10.36 34.16 10.76
N THR A 292 -10.19 32.90 11.15
CA THR A 292 -9.03 32.41 11.93
C THR A 292 -8.02 31.60 11.09
N TYR A 293 -8.29 31.38 9.80
CA TYR A 293 -7.44 30.56 8.94
C TYR A 293 -6.13 31.26 8.58
N GLN A 294 -5.01 30.66 8.97
CA GLN A 294 -3.67 31.21 8.76
C GLN A 294 -3.02 30.77 7.44
N GLY A 295 -3.69 29.94 6.67
CA GLY A 295 -3.16 29.30 5.46
C GLY A 295 -2.60 27.91 5.73
N PRO A 296 -2.36 27.13 4.66
CA PRO A 296 -1.79 25.80 4.77
C PRO A 296 -0.32 25.87 5.18
N ARG A 297 0.14 24.86 5.91
CA ARG A 297 1.55 24.68 6.27
C ARG A 297 2.08 23.40 5.63
N GLN A 298 3.00 23.53 4.68
CA GLN A 298 3.70 22.39 4.12
C GLN A 298 4.73 21.82 5.11
N THR A 299 4.77 20.52 5.24
CA THR A 299 5.73 19.79 6.09
C THR A 299 6.11 18.48 5.43
N GLU A 300 7.40 18.22 5.36
CA GLU A 300 7.96 17.09 4.65
C GLU A 300 8.32 15.95 5.61
N PHE A 301 8.09 14.72 5.13
CA PHE A 301 8.47 13.48 5.79
C PHE A 301 9.19 12.53 4.83
N ASN A 302 9.89 11.54 5.36
CA ASN A 302 10.63 10.57 4.57
C ASN A 302 9.72 9.68 3.73
N LYS A 303 10.06 9.52 2.46
CA LYS A 303 9.36 8.54 1.58
C LYS A 303 9.61 7.11 2.04
N LEU A 304 8.73 6.21 1.62
CA LEU A 304 8.95 4.78 1.81
C LEU A 304 9.97 4.29 0.78
N ASN A 305 11.11 3.82 1.25
CA ASN A 305 12.02 2.99 0.48
C ASN A 305 11.99 1.58 1.10
N LEU A 306 11.82 0.56 0.27
CA LEU A 306 11.68 -0.83 0.68
C LEU A 306 12.66 -1.67 -0.13
N ASN A 307 13.41 -2.56 0.53
CA ASN A 307 14.32 -3.46 -0.17
C ASN A 307 13.53 -4.41 -1.10
N TYR A 308 14.19 -4.98 -2.08
CA TYR A 308 13.60 -5.83 -3.12
C TYR A 308 12.42 -5.18 -3.87
N THR A 309 12.35 -3.82 -3.91
CA THR A 309 11.19 -3.12 -4.46
C THR A 309 11.57 -1.92 -5.32
N LEU A 310 10.93 -1.78 -6.49
CA LEU A 310 10.95 -0.58 -7.33
C LEU A 310 9.57 0.09 -7.28
N LEU A 311 9.55 1.41 -7.00
CA LEU A 311 8.32 2.20 -6.86
C LEU A 311 8.15 3.26 -7.95
N SER A 312 9.11 3.37 -8.89
CA SER A 312 9.03 4.35 -9.98
C SER A 312 7.86 4.02 -10.91
N LYS A 313 6.92 4.95 -11.08
CA LYS A 313 5.77 4.80 -12.00
C LYS A 313 6.20 4.39 -13.42
N ARG A 314 7.32 4.94 -13.92
CA ARG A 314 7.87 4.58 -15.24
C ARG A 314 8.20 3.08 -15.31
N ASN A 315 8.91 2.57 -14.31
CA ASN A 315 9.31 1.17 -14.28
C ASN A 315 8.12 0.23 -14.10
N LEU A 316 7.17 0.59 -13.22
CA LEU A 316 5.94 -0.21 -13.04
C LEU A 316 5.11 -0.27 -14.32
N ARG A 317 4.98 0.85 -15.04
CA ARG A 317 4.32 0.89 -16.36
C ARG A 317 5.05 0.00 -17.36
N THR A 318 6.40 0.03 -17.40
CA THR A 318 7.18 -0.83 -18.29
C THR A 318 6.96 -2.31 -17.99
N LEU A 319 6.89 -2.72 -16.71
CA LEU A 319 6.59 -4.10 -16.35
C LEU A 319 5.26 -4.58 -16.93
N VAL A 320 4.23 -3.75 -16.88
CA VAL A 320 2.89 -4.08 -17.39
C VAL A 320 2.87 -4.02 -18.94
N SER A 321 3.36 -2.94 -19.55
CA SER A 321 3.28 -2.74 -21.00
C SER A 321 4.12 -3.74 -21.79
N GLU A 322 5.20 -4.25 -21.21
CA GLU A 322 6.09 -5.24 -21.81
C GLU A 322 5.72 -6.70 -21.45
N GLY A 323 4.60 -6.90 -20.73
CA GLY A 323 4.10 -8.22 -20.36
C GLY A 323 5.03 -8.99 -19.40
N LEU A 324 5.86 -8.29 -18.62
CA LEU A 324 6.75 -8.91 -17.61
C LEU A 324 5.97 -9.36 -16.37
N VAL A 325 4.81 -8.77 -16.16
CA VAL A 325 3.79 -9.13 -15.17
C VAL A 325 2.42 -9.17 -15.84
N SER A 326 1.42 -9.81 -15.22
CA SER A 326 0.08 -10.00 -15.81
C SER A 326 -0.77 -8.73 -15.87
N GLY A 327 -0.44 -7.70 -15.08
CA GLY A 327 -1.18 -6.44 -15.01
C GLY A 327 -0.81 -5.62 -13.79
N TRP A 328 -1.54 -4.54 -13.56
CA TRP A 328 -1.31 -3.68 -12.41
C TRP A 328 -1.64 -4.35 -11.07
N ASP A 329 -2.55 -5.31 -11.08
CA ASP A 329 -2.97 -6.11 -9.94
C ASP A 329 -2.18 -7.43 -9.79
N ASP A 330 -1.12 -7.63 -10.57
CA ASP A 330 -0.25 -8.81 -10.41
C ASP A 330 0.28 -8.89 -8.97
N PRO A 331 0.14 -10.03 -8.28
CA PRO A 331 0.59 -10.19 -6.90
C PRO A 331 2.08 -9.95 -6.64
N ARG A 332 2.90 -9.83 -7.68
CA ARG A 332 4.33 -9.48 -7.61
C ARG A 332 4.57 -7.97 -7.65
N MET A 333 3.56 -7.20 -8.05
CA MET A 333 3.63 -5.74 -8.13
C MET A 333 3.50 -5.09 -6.75
N PRO A 334 4.24 -4.00 -6.47
CA PRO A 334 4.14 -3.26 -5.21
C PRO A 334 2.95 -2.28 -5.20
N THR A 335 1.98 -2.46 -6.09
CA THR A 335 0.73 -1.69 -6.14
C THR A 335 -0.21 -2.11 -5.02
N ILE A 336 -1.11 -1.24 -4.59
CA ILE A 336 -2.10 -1.56 -3.56
C ILE A 336 -3.03 -2.67 -4.04
N CYS A 337 -3.51 -2.60 -5.30
CA CYS A 337 -4.33 -3.65 -5.89
C CYS A 337 -3.58 -4.99 -6.03
N GLY A 338 -2.28 -4.98 -6.36
CA GLY A 338 -1.44 -6.19 -6.40
C GLY A 338 -1.29 -6.82 -5.02
N PHE A 339 -1.04 -6.03 -3.99
CA PHE A 339 -0.98 -6.52 -2.61
C PHE A 339 -2.33 -7.07 -2.13
N ARG A 340 -3.44 -6.39 -2.46
CA ARG A 340 -4.79 -6.88 -2.16
C ARG A 340 -5.02 -8.26 -2.80
N ARG A 341 -4.70 -8.43 -4.08
CA ARG A 341 -4.82 -9.71 -4.78
C ARG A 341 -3.90 -10.79 -4.22
N ARG A 342 -2.70 -10.41 -3.74
CA ARG A 342 -1.78 -11.33 -3.05
C ARG A 342 -2.28 -11.74 -1.67
N GLY A 343 -3.24 -11.03 -1.09
CA GLY A 343 -3.79 -11.31 0.24
C GLY A 343 -3.13 -10.53 1.38
N TYR A 344 -2.51 -9.40 1.08
CA TYR A 344 -2.07 -8.47 2.11
C TYR A 344 -3.30 -7.79 2.72
N SER A 345 -3.31 -7.63 4.03
CA SER A 345 -4.43 -6.99 4.73
C SER A 345 -4.21 -5.48 4.88
N PRO A 346 -5.28 -4.66 4.84
CA PRO A 346 -5.18 -3.22 5.09
C PRO A 346 -4.54 -2.90 6.44
N GLU A 347 -4.91 -3.66 7.48
CA GLU A 347 -4.38 -3.47 8.83
C GLU A 347 -2.90 -3.84 8.92
N GLY A 348 -2.49 -4.93 8.26
CA GLY A 348 -1.08 -5.30 8.18
C GLY A 348 -0.24 -4.21 7.52
N ILE A 349 -0.76 -3.57 6.46
CA ILE A 349 -0.10 -2.42 5.81
C ILE A 349 -0.03 -1.24 6.78
N LYS A 350 -1.13 -0.88 7.45
CA LYS A 350 -1.17 0.23 8.43
C LYS A 350 -0.23 -0.02 9.61
N ASN A 351 -0.22 -1.22 10.17
CA ASN A 351 0.67 -1.63 11.24
C ASN A 351 2.15 -1.51 10.84
N PHE A 352 2.48 -1.84 9.58
CA PHE A 352 3.83 -1.63 9.06
C PHE A 352 4.18 -0.13 8.99
N MET A 353 3.27 0.73 8.51
CA MET A 353 3.50 2.18 8.46
C MET A 353 3.71 2.78 9.86
N GLU A 354 2.97 2.31 10.87
CA GLU A 354 3.19 2.70 12.26
C GLU A 354 4.55 2.24 12.79
N LYS A 355 4.97 1.01 12.47
CA LYS A 355 6.26 0.45 12.92
C LYS A 355 7.45 1.23 12.36
N ILE A 356 7.42 1.62 11.09
CA ILE A 356 8.51 2.39 10.47
C ILE A 356 8.46 3.89 10.80
N GLY A 357 7.28 4.41 11.14
CA GLY A 357 7.05 5.79 11.54
C GLY A 357 7.35 6.84 10.47
N TYR A 358 7.33 8.11 10.91
CA TYR A 358 7.58 9.27 10.06
C TYR A 358 8.78 10.05 10.61
N THR A 359 9.78 10.29 9.78
CA THR A 359 11.02 10.96 10.12
C THR A 359 11.43 11.96 9.04
N LYS A 360 12.48 12.75 9.30
CA LYS A 360 13.10 13.65 8.29
C LYS A 360 14.37 13.06 7.67
N ILE A 361 14.56 11.75 7.78
CA ILE A 361 15.73 11.04 7.25
C ILE A 361 15.22 9.88 6.41
N ASP A 362 15.66 9.77 5.16
CA ASP A 362 15.37 8.63 4.32
C ASP A 362 16.08 7.38 4.85
N ALA A 363 15.34 6.29 4.92
CA ALA A 363 15.85 4.98 5.32
C ALA A 363 15.34 3.91 4.37
N LEU A 364 16.17 2.89 4.14
CA LEU A 364 15.75 1.65 3.47
C LEU A 364 15.12 0.73 4.52
N ASN A 365 13.85 0.41 4.34
CA ASN A 365 13.12 -0.48 5.24
C ASN A 365 13.22 -1.93 4.73
N ASP A 366 13.19 -2.88 5.67
CA ASP A 366 13.26 -4.29 5.35
C ASP A 366 11.87 -4.86 5.03
N MET A 367 11.75 -5.57 3.90
CA MET A 367 10.56 -6.31 3.52
C MET A 367 10.18 -7.35 4.58
N ALA A 368 11.16 -7.94 5.28
CA ALA A 368 10.89 -8.89 6.35
C ALA A 368 10.09 -8.25 7.52
N LEU A 369 10.34 -6.97 7.82
CA LEU A 369 9.54 -6.22 8.80
C LEU A 369 8.10 -6.03 8.33
N PHE A 370 7.90 -5.74 7.03
CA PHE A 370 6.57 -5.64 6.44
C PHE A 370 5.83 -6.98 6.52
N GLU A 371 6.49 -8.07 6.12
CA GLU A 371 5.91 -9.42 6.21
C GLU A 371 5.62 -9.85 7.66
N SER A 372 6.41 -9.40 8.63
CA SER A 372 6.12 -9.62 10.04
C SER A 372 4.83 -8.91 10.46
N ALA A 373 4.62 -7.66 10.05
CA ALA A 373 3.40 -6.93 10.37
C ALA A 373 2.15 -7.58 9.74
N LEU A 374 2.30 -8.15 8.53
CA LEU A 374 1.24 -8.93 7.88
C LEU A 374 0.94 -10.23 8.62
N ARG A 375 1.96 -10.99 9.03
CA ARG A 375 1.78 -12.23 9.80
C ARG A 375 1.06 -11.97 11.12
N ASP A 376 1.43 -10.90 11.83
CA ASP A 376 0.81 -10.52 13.10
C ASP A 376 -0.71 -10.28 12.92
N ASP A 377 -1.10 -9.57 11.87
CA ASP A 377 -2.50 -9.31 11.57
C ASP A 377 -3.22 -10.57 11.05
N LEU A 378 -2.64 -11.27 10.07
CA LEU A 378 -3.25 -12.47 9.49
C LEU A 378 -3.42 -13.61 10.50
N ASN A 379 -2.60 -13.65 11.57
CA ASN A 379 -2.78 -14.65 12.63
C ASN A 379 -4.13 -14.52 13.33
N THR A 380 -4.68 -13.33 13.42
CA THR A 380 -5.96 -13.08 14.10
C THR A 380 -7.18 -13.20 13.18
N ARG A 381 -6.99 -13.10 11.86
CA ARG A 381 -8.13 -13.04 10.91
C ARG A 381 -8.20 -14.16 9.88
N ALA A 382 -7.10 -14.87 9.61
CA ALA A 382 -7.09 -15.92 8.60
C ALA A 382 -7.72 -17.21 9.11
N LEU A 383 -8.64 -17.81 8.34
CA LEU A 383 -9.24 -19.09 8.67
C LEU A 383 -8.22 -20.22 8.48
N ARG A 384 -8.16 -21.16 9.43
CA ARG A 384 -7.24 -22.31 9.40
C ARG A 384 -7.86 -23.43 8.58
N VAL A 385 -7.19 -23.80 7.50
CA VAL A 385 -7.64 -24.86 6.60
C VAL A 385 -6.52 -25.85 6.30
N SER A 386 -6.88 -27.07 5.93
CA SER A 386 -5.92 -28.07 5.47
C SER A 386 -5.79 -28.03 3.95
N ALA A 387 -4.54 -27.95 3.50
CA ALA A 387 -4.16 -28.04 2.10
C ALA A 387 -2.87 -28.85 1.99
N VAL A 388 -2.72 -29.63 0.95
CA VAL A 388 -1.54 -30.46 0.65
C VAL A 388 -1.01 -30.05 -0.72
N LEU A 389 0.20 -29.54 -0.75
CA LEU A 389 0.79 -28.94 -1.96
C LEU A 389 1.60 -29.94 -2.79
N ASP A 390 2.33 -30.85 -2.16
CA ASP A 390 2.99 -32.00 -2.83
C ASP A 390 2.44 -33.31 -2.23
N PRO A 391 1.31 -33.81 -2.76
CA PRO A 391 0.57 -34.89 -2.14
C PRO A 391 1.26 -36.23 -2.27
N VAL A 392 1.15 -37.04 -1.20
CA VAL A 392 1.37 -38.49 -1.19
C VAL A 392 0.21 -39.16 -0.46
N LYS A 393 -0.24 -40.28 -0.97
CA LYS A 393 -1.38 -41.03 -0.39
C LYS A 393 -0.97 -41.79 0.86
N VAL A 394 -1.81 -41.71 1.89
CA VAL A 394 -1.75 -42.59 3.07
C VAL A 394 -2.99 -43.47 3.08
N VAL A 395 -2.81 -44.78 3.23
CA VAL A 395 -3.89 -45.75 3.41
C VAL A 395 -3.90 -46.25 4.85
N ILE A 396 -5.02 -46.01 5.55
CA ILE A 396 -5.23 -46.48 6.92
C ILE A 396 -5.81 -47.90 6.86
N THR A 397 -4.95 -48.93 6.98
CA THR A 397 -5.27 -50.30 6.66
C THR A 397 -6.35 -50.94 7.56
N ASN A 398 -6.44 -50.51 8.83
CA ASN A 398 -7.44 -50.96 9.80
C ASN A 398 -8.66 -50.03 9.91
N TYR A 399 -8.84 -49.04 9.00
CA TYR A 399 -10.06 -48.22 8.90
C TYR A 399 -10.99 -48.87 7.85
N PRO A 400 -12.31 -48.98 8.12
CA PRO A 400 -13.25 -49.58 7.18
C PRO A 400 -13.30 -48.84 5.83
N ALA A 401 -13.35 -49.60 4.72
CA ALA A 401 -13.21 -49.05 3.37
C ALA A 401 -14.34 -48.05 3.00
N ASP A 402 -15.56 -48.35 3.45
CA ASP A 402 -16.77 -47.59 3.08
C ASP A 402 -17.21 -46.64 4.21
N GLN A 403 -16.37 -46.43 5.22
CA GLN A 403 -16.69 -45.53 6.32
C GLN A 403 -16.07 -44.14 6.11
N GLN A 404 -16.90 -43.13 6.29
CA GLN A 404 -16.47 -41.72 6.44
C GLN A 404 -17.04 -41.21 7.76
N GLU A 405 -16.29 -40.35 8.43
CA GLU A 405 -16.78 -39.61 9.61
C GLU A 405 -16.44 -38.14 9.54
N MET A 406 -17.33 -37.35 10.10
CA MET A 406 -17.10 -35.88 10.18
C MET A 406 -16.45 -35.56 11.51
N LEU A 407 -15.34 -34.79 11.42
CA LEU A 407 -14.58 -34.31 12.57
C LEU A 407 -14.65 -32.78 12.59
N THR A 408 -14.59 -32.20 13.78
CA THR A 408 -14.67 -30.72 13.93
C THR A 408 -13.27 -30.08 13.93
N ALA A 409 -13.10 -29.06 13.11
CA ALA A 409 -11.92 -28.20 13.06
C ALA A 409 -12.27 -26.78 13.49
N ILE A 410 -11.38 -26.13 14.25
CA ILE A 410 -11.54 -24.72 14.68
C ILE A 410 -11.08 -23.82 13.53
N ASN A 411 -11.93 -22.87 13.14
CA ASN A 411 -11.65 -21.93 12.06
C ASN A 411 -10.49 -20.99 12.41
N ASN A 412 -10.50 -20.43 13.60
CA ASN A 412 -9.40 -19.60 14.09
C ASN A 412 -9.26 -19.71 15.62
N PRO A 413 -8.14 -20.23 16.15
CA PRO A 413 -7.96 -20.35 17.60
C PRO A 413 -7.77 -19.01 18.31
N GLU A 414 -7.43 -17.94 17.59
CA GLU A 414 -7.27 -16.59 18.15
C GLU A 414 -8.61 -15.81 18.17
N THR A 415 -9.63 -16.30 17.43
CA THR A 415 -10.93 -15.62 17.26
C THR A 415 -12.06 -16.61 17.38
N GLU A 416 -12.57 -16.80 18.60
CA GLU A 416 -13.65 -17.77 18.90
C GLU A 416 -14.91 -17.54 18.07
N ALA A 417 -15.19 -16.27 17.72
CA ALA A 417 -16.35 -15.89 16.90
C ALA A 417 -16.32 -16.47 15.47
N ASP A 418 -15.16 -16.85 14.96
CA ASP A 418 -15.05 -17.49 13.64
C ASP A 418 -15.63 -18.91 13.62
N GLY A 419 -15.85 -19.52 14.79
CA GLY A 419 -16.50 -20.81 14.93
C GLY A 419 -15.67 -22.00 14.45
N THR A 420 -16.36 -23.01 13.93
CA THR A 420 -15.78 -24.29 13.49
C THR A 420 -16.34 -24.71 12.15
N HIS A 421 -15.65 -25.65 11.48
CA HIS A 421 -16.15 -26.34 10.30
C HIS A 421 -15.92 -27.84 10.43
N GLU A 422 -16.57 -28.61 9.58
CA GLU A 422 -16.43 -30.07 9.52
C GLU A 422 -15.41 -30.50 8.48
N ILE A 423 -14.55 -31.43 8.84
CA ILE A 423 -13.59 -32.08 7.97
C ILE A 423 -13.90 -33.59 7.94
N GLU A 424 -13.86 -34.18 6.74
CA GLU A 424 -14.13 -35.62 6.58
C GLU A 424 -12.86 -36.44 6.80
N PHE A 425 -12.95 -37.49 7.60
CA PHE A 425 -11.92 -38.53 7.73
C PHE A 425 -12.36 -39.81 7.02
N SER A 426 -11.48 -40.35 6.18
CA SER A 426 -11.70 -41.56 5.41
C SER A 426 -10.49 -42.48 5.49
N ARG A 427 -10.61 -43.68 4.89
CA ARG A 427 -9.52 -44.66 4.83
C ARG A 427 -8.29 -44.16 4.08
N GLU A 428 -8.47 -43.34 3.04
CA GLU A 428 -7.40 -42.77 2.21
C GLU A 428 -7.28 -41.28 2.46
N LEU A 429 -6.06 -40.82 2.67
CA LEU A 429 -5.74 -39.44 2.99
C LEU A 429 -4.59 -38.94 2.12
N TRP A 430 -4.56 -37.61 1.85
CA TRP A 430 -3.40 -36.92 1.32
C TRP A 430 -2.62 -36.26 2.45
N ILE A 431 -1.29 -36.41 2.45
CA ILE A 431 -0.36 -35.66 3.30
C ILE A 431 0.75 -35.03 2.45
N GLU A 432 1.52 -34.10 3.01
CA GLU A 432 2.73 -33.59 2.35
C GLU A 432 3.76 -34.72 2.18
N ARG A 433 4.35 -34.82 1.01
CA ARG A 433 5.40 -35.80 0.72
C ARG A 433 6.57 -35.68 1.68
N ASP A 434 6.97 -34.47 2.01
CA ASP A 434 8.04 -34.17 2.97
C ASP A 434 7.73 -34.61 4.41
N ASP A 435 6.48 -34.98 4.70
CA ASP A 435 6.08 -35.51 5.99
C ASP A 435 6.39 -37.02 6.14
N PHE A 436 6.87 -37.65 5.08
CA PHE A 436 7.27 -39.07 5.13
C PHE A 436 8.73 -39.27 4.71
N MET A 437 9.43 -40.18 5.38
CA MET A 437 10.78 -40.58 5.06
C MET A 437 10.95 -42.10 5.36
N GLU A 438 11.22 -42.90 4.32
CA GLU A 438 11.38 -44.32 4.45
C GLU A 438 12.60 -44.69 5.32
N VAL A 439 13.73 -44.01 5.09
CA VAL A 439 14.94 -44.12 5.93
C VAL A 439 15.10 -42.81 6.71
N ALA A 440 14.56 -42.78 7.91
CA ALA A 440 14.47 -41.55 8.70
C ALA A 440 15.82 -41.17 9.30
N GLU A 441 16.19 -39.91 9.11
CA GLU A 441 17.31 -39.30 9.79
C GLU A 441 17.09 -39.22 11.32
N LYS A 442 18.18 -39.14 12.11
CA LYS A 442 18.14 -39.19 13.60
C LYS A 442 17.19 -38.14 14.22
N LYS A 443 17.00 -37.01 13.59
CA LYS A 443 16.14 -35.90 14.09
C LYS A 443 14.78 -35.81 13.39
N PHE A 444 14.47 -36.71 12.47
CA PHE A 444 13.20 -36.71 11.75
C PHE A 444 12.05 -37.13 12.66
N MET A 445 11.15 -36.19 12.95
CA MET A 445 10.06 -36.34 13.92
C MET A 445 8.68 -36.48 13.22
N ARG A 446 8.67 -36.79 11.93
CA ARG A 446 7.46 -37.02 11.13
C ARG A 446 7.27 -38.51 10.84
N LEU A 447 6.46 -38.87 9.86
CA LEU A 447 6.08 -40.24 9.57
C LEU A 447 7.24 -41.05 8.97
N ALA A 448 7.50 -42.21 9.52
CA ALA A 448 8.50 -43.17 9.04
C ALA A 448 8.15 -44.57 9.54
N PRO A 449 8.73 -45.64 8.98
CA PRO A 449 8.42 -47.02 9.38
C PRO A 449 8.46 -47.20 10.91
N GLY A 450 7.39 -47.77 11.46
CA GLY A 450 7.19 -47.99 12.89
C GLY A 450 6.97 -46.74 13.76
N LYS A 451 6.99 -45.53 13.19
CA LYS A 451 6.77 -44.29 13.95
C LYS A 451 5.33 -43.85 13.95
N GLU A 452 4.95 -43.19 15.05
CA GLU A 452 3.65 -42.58 15.24
C GLU A 452 3.68 -41.09 14.99
N VAL A 453 2.62 -40.56 14.38
CA VAL A 453 2.34 -39.12 14.25
C VAL A 453 0.87 -38.86 14.59
N ARG A 454 0.57 -37.62 14.94
CA ARG A 454 -0.82 -37.16 15.12
C ARG A 454 -1.31 -36.52 13.85
N LEU A 455 -2.44 -36.95 13.34
CA LEU A 455 -3.22 -36.22 12.36
C LEU A 455 -4.02 -35.13 13.07
N LYS A 456 -3.89 -33.89 12.63
CA LYS A 456 -4.54 -32.73 13.29
C LYS A 456 -6.05 -32.87 13.28
N ASN A 457 -6.70 -32.65 14.40
CA ASN A 457 -8.14 -32.79 14.63
C ASN A 457 -8.67 -34.22 14.42
N ALA A 458 -7.82 -35.24 14.25
CA ALA A 458 -8.22 -36.63 13.99
C ALA A 458 -7.57 -37.61 14.99
N TYR A 459 -6.73 -38.49 14.52
CA TYR A 459 -6.19 -39.64 15.25
C TYR A 459 -4.67 -39.64 15.31
N ILE A 460 -4.11 -40.49 16.16
CA ILE A 460 -2.73 -40.94 16.05
C ILE A 460 -2.69 -42.11 15.07
N ILE A 461 -1.77 -42.03 14.11
CA ILE A 461 -1.49 -43.08 13.15
C ILE A 461 -0.06 -43.61 13.33
N LYS A 462 0.17 -44.86 13.02
CA LYS A 462 1.48 -45.54 13.03
C LYS A 462 1.77 -46.09 11.64
N CYS A 463 2.92 -45.76 11.07
CA CYS A 463 3.37 -46.31 9.79
C CYS A 463 3.70 -47.80 9.95
N ASP A 464 3.33 -48.60 8.97
CA ASP A 464 3.68 -50.01 8.90
C ASP A 464 5.21 -50.19 8.89
N GLU A 465 5.69 -51.20 9.57
CA GLU A 465 7.13 -51.40 9.77
C GLU A 465 7.71 -52.37 8.72
N GLU A 466 6.89 -53.32 8.24
CA GLU A 466 7.29 -54.35 7.29
C GLU A 466 7.01 -53.91 5.84
N HIS A 467 5.86 -53.24 5.61
CA HIS A 467 5.46 -52.73 4.30
C HIS A 467 5.05 -51.25 4.40
N PRO A 468 6.02 -50.35 4.57
CA PRO A 468 5.73 -48.92 4.86
C PRO A 468 5.16 -48.16 3.67
N CYS A 469 5.53 -48.52 2.42
CA CYS A 469 5.12 -47.75 1.24
C CYS A 469 5.26 -48.52 -0.06
N ASP A 470 4.50 -48.11 -1.07
CA ASP A 470 4.70 -48.45 -2.48
C ASP A 470 5.42 -47.31 -3.22
N LYS A 471 6.11 -47.70 -4.31
CA LYS A 471 6.86 -46.77 -5.17
C LYS A 471 6.50 -46.98 -6.64
N ASP A 472 6.66 -45.94 -7.42
CA ASP A 472 6.61 -46.00 -8.88
C ASP A 472 7.92 -46.55 -9.47
N ALA A 473 7.98 -46.58 -10.82
CA ALA A 473 9.13 -47.09 -11.56
C ALA A 473 10.41 -46.23 -11.34
N ASP A 474 10.23 -44.97 -10.96
CA ASP A 474 11.32 -44.01 -10.69
C ASP A 474 11.77 -44.03 -9.22
N GLY A 475 11.16 -44.89 -8.40
CA GLY A 475 11.44 -45.04 -6.96
C GLY A 475 10.78 -43.98 -6.08
N ARG A 476 9.89 -43.16 -6.62
CA ARG A 476 9.12 -42.16 -5.85
C ARG A 476 7.99 -42.83 -5.09
N VAL A 477 7.86 -42.54 -3.81
CA VAL A 477 6.77 -43.04 -2.97
C VAL A 477 5.42 -42.59 -3.49
N THR A 478 4.51 -43.50 -3.74
CA THR A 478 3.15 -43.28 -4.22
C THR A 478 2.10 -43.45 -3.14
N THR A 479 2.29 -44.47 -2.27
CA THR A 479 1.35 -44.82 -1.21
C THR A 479 2.11 -45.18 0.06
N ILE A 480 1.60 -44.76 1.21
CA ILE A 480 2.13 -45.05 2.54
C ILE A 480 1.06 -45.85 3.30
N TYR A 481 1.46 -46.88 4.01
CA TYR A 481 0.54 -47.73 4.77
C TYR A 481 0.66 -47.46 6.27
N CYS A 482 -0.49 -47.21 6.91
CA CYS A 482 -0.57 -46.91 8.33
C CYS A 482 -1.74 -47.62 9.00
N THR A 483 -1.67 -47.76 10.31
CA THR A 483 -2.81 -48.09 11.17
C THR A 483 -3.18 -46.86 12.00
N TYR A 484 -4.47 -46.75 12.39
CA TYR A 484 -4.90 -45.71 13.33
C TYR A 484 -5.27 -46.34 14.68
N ASP A 485 -5.21 -45.52 15.72
CA ASP A 485 -5.65 -45.87 17.07
C ASP A 485 -6.99 -45.16 17.36
N PRO A 486 -8.13 -45.89 17.36
CA PRO A 486 -9.46 -45.30 17.51
C PRO A 486 -9.69 -44.60 18.85
N GLU A 487 -8.96 -44.98 19.92
CA GLU A 487 -9.07 -44.34 21.23
C GLU A 487 -8.46 -42.93 21.26
N THR A 488 -7.67 -42.59 20.26
CA THR A 488 -6.96 -41.29 20.15
C THR A 488 -7.71 -40.22 19.34
N ARG A 489 -9.01 -40.47 19.04
CA ARG A 489 -9.87 -39.49 18.36
C ARG A 489 -9.82 -38.14 19.07
N SER A 490 -9.67 -37.09 18.31
CA SER A 490 -9.69 -35.70 18.83
C SER A 490 -10.98 -35.46 19.65
N GLY A 491 -10.83 -34.90 20.84
CA GLY A 491 -11.94 -34.73 21.79
C GLY A 491 -12.12 -35.88 22.78
N LEU A 492 -11.51 -37.05 22.55
CA LEU A 492 -11.52 -38.17 23.53
C LEU A 492 -10.30 -38.08 24.49
N PRO A 493 -10.39 -38.72 25.69
CA PRO A 493 -9.25 -38.72 26.64
C PRO A 493 -7.94 -39.23 26.05
N GLY A 494 -7.98 -40.26 25.18
CA GLY A 494 -6.81 -40.82 24.48
C GLY A 494 -6.14 -39.83 23.51
N ALA A 495 -6.83 -38.80 23.08
CA ALA A 495 -6.27 -37.75 22.22
C ALA A 495 -5.04 -37.07 22.81
N ASN A 496 -4.93 -37.02 24.14
CA ASN A 496 -3.80 -36.37 24.85
C ASN A 496 -2.60 -37.30 25.05
N ARG A 497 -2.61 -38.53 24.51
CA ARG A 497 -1.49 -39.46 24.59
C ARG A 497 -0.22 -38.86 24.02
N LYS A 498 0.83 -38.79 24.81
CA LYS A 498 2.14 -38.25 24.38
C LYS A 498 2.81 -39.22 23.40
N ILE A 499 3.21 -38.69 22.26
CA ILE A 499 4.01 -39.36 21.22
C ILE A 499 5.26 -38.54 20.93
N LYS A 500 6.27 -39.17 20.31
CA LYS A 500 7.48 -38.46 19.85
C LYS A 500 7.27 -37.73 18.53
N GLY A 501 6.34 -38.22 17.70
CA GLY A 501 6.02 -37.64 16.40
C GLY A 501 5.29 -36.29 16.50
N LYS A 502 5.45 -35.46 15.46
CA LYS A 502 4.76 -34.17 15.33
C LYS A 502 3.34 -34.36 14.80
N THR A 503 2.55 -33.29 14.89
CA THR A 503 1.22 -33.21 14.27
C THR A 503 1.37 -32.89 12.79
N LEU A 504 0.68 -33.64 11.93
CA LEU A 504 0.59 -33.44 10.48
C LEU A 504 -0.78 -32.88 10.12
N HIS A 505 -0.85 -32.05 9.09
CA HIS A 505 -2.10 -31.73 8.41
C HIS A 505 -2.35 -32.75 7.29
N TRP A 506 -3.58 -32.88 6.88
CA TRP A 506 -4.05 -33.92 5.95
C TRP A 506 -5.36 -33.48 5.31
N VAL A 507 -5.73 -34.11 4.18
CA VAL A 507 -7.02 -33.97 3.51
C VAL A 507 -7.54 -35.36 3.12
N SER A 508 -8.85 -35.62 3.26
CA SER A 508 -9.47 -36.87 2.83
C SER A 508 -9.40 -37.02 1.32
N CYS A 509 -8.93 -38.17 0.82
CA CYS A 509 -8.95 -38.46 -0.62
C CYS A 509 -10.38 -38.52 -1.19
N HIS A 510 -11.37 -38.88 -0.36
CA HIS A 510 -12.74 -39.08 -0.81
C HIS A 510 -13.42 -37.77 -1.27
N ASN A 511 -13.19 -36.66 -0.58
CA ASN A 511 -13.84 -35.40 -0.87
C ASN A 511 -12.90 -34.22 -1.13
N ALA A 512 -11.58 -34.46 -1.20
CA ALA A 512 -10.60 -33.45 -1.51
C ALA A 512 -10.90 -32.74 -2.83
N VAL A 513 -10.73 -31.44 -2.86
CA VAL A 513 -10.88 -30.63 -4.07
C VAL A 513 -9.48 -30.33 -4.64
N LYS A 514 -9.30 -30.59 -5.93
CA LYS A 514 -8.06 -30.24 -6.63
C LYS A 514 -8.00 -28.73 -6.83
N ALA A 515 -6.84 -28.13 -6.60
CA ALA A 515 -6.66 -26.67 -6.64
C ALA A 515 -5.33 -26.28 -7.29
N GLU A 516 -5.31 -25.08 -7.85
CA GLU A 516 -4.10 -24.37 -8.24
C GLU A 516 -3.59 -23.53 -7.07
N VAL A 517 -2.29 -23.61 -6.78
CA VAL A 517 -1.63 -22.80 -5.77
C VAL A 517 -0.47 -22.04 -6.39
N ARG A 518 -0.50 -20.73 -6.27
CA ARG A 518 0.52 -19.81 -6.79
C ARG A 518 1.46 -19.38 -5.66
N LEU A 519 2.71 -19.81 -5.76
CA LEU A 519 3.75 -19.46 -4.80
C LEU A 519 4.56 -18.29 -5.33
N TYR A 520 4.37 -17.12 -4.76
CA TYR A 520 5.08 -15.90 -5.13
C TYR A 520 6.32 -15.71 -4.27
N GLU A 521 7.45 -15.46 -4.93
CA GLU A 521 8.72 -15.06 -4.31
C GLU A 521 9.04 -13.59 -4.63
N ARG A 522 10.25 -13.12 -4.30
CA ARG A 522 10.71 -11.76 -4.63
C ARG A 522 10.77 -11.57 -6.13
N LEU A 523 10.23 -10.47 -6.66
CA LEU A 523 10.31 -10.15 -8.08
C LEU A 523 11.75 -9.89 -8.53
N TRP A 524 12.57 -9.30 -7.65
CA TRP A 524 13.95 -8.91 -7.94
C TRP A 524 14.96 -9.82 -7.25
N LYS A 525 16.08 -10.14 -7.94
CA LYS A 525 17.17 -10.98 -7.41
C LYS A 525 17.96 -10.30 -6.29
N MET A 526 18.04 -8.96 -6.32
CA MET A 526 18.91 -8.17 -5.46
C MET A 526 18.12 -7.38 -4.43
N GLU A 527 18.75 -7.14 -3.30
CA GLU A 527 18.17 -6.39 -2.18
C GLU A 527 17.89 -4.92 -2.56
N ASN A 528 18.78 -4.30 -3.32
CA ASN A 528 18.61 -2.92 -3.78
C ASN A 528 18.45 -2.83 -5.31
N PRO A 529 17.26 -3.07 -5.86
CA PRO A 529 17.05 -3.06 -7.30
C PRO A 529 17.18 -1.67 -7.92
N ARG A 530 17.07 -0.60 -7.13
CA ARG A 530 17.24 0.78 -7.59
C ARG A 530 18.68 1.09 -7.99
N ASP A 531 19.63 0.67 -7.15
CA ASP A 531 21.04 0.91 -7.40
C ASP A 531 21.52 0.03 -8.56
N GLU A 532 21.04 -1.20 -8.64
CA GLU A 532 21.36 -2.09 -9.77
C GLU A 532 20.82 -1.56 -11.10
N LEU A 533 19.58 -1.06 -11.11
CA LEU A 533 19.02 -0.43 -12.31
C LEU A 533 19.88 0.75 -12.78
N LYS A 534 20.29 1.60 -11.84
CA LYS A 534 21.16 2.74 -12.12
C LYS A 534 22.52 2.27 -12.67
N ARG A 535 23.12 1.24 -12.09
CA ARG A 535 24.37 0.65 -12.55
C ARG A 535 24.26 0.14 -13.99
N LEU A 536 23.21 -0.63 -14.29
CA LEU A 536 22.95 -1.15 -15.65
C LEU A 536 22.79 -0.01 -16.67
N GLU A 537 22.07 1.04 -16.31
CA GLU A 537 21.84 2.21 -17.19
C GLU A 537 23.11 3.04 -17.42
N GLU A 538 23.92 3.29 -16.39
CA GLU A 538 25.08 4.18 -16.44
C GLU A 538 26.37 3.46 -16.91
N GLU A 539 26.62 2.23 -16.47
CA GLU A 539 27.87 1.50 -16.73
C GLU A 539 27.76 0.57 -17.93
N GLU A 540 26.61 -0.08 -18.14
CA GLU A 540 26.42 -1.06 -19.22
C GLU A 540 25.56 -0.52 -20.38
N GLY A 541 24.91 0.64 -20.21
CA GLY A 541 24.03 1.24 -21.21
C GLY A 541 22.72 0.48 -21.44
N ILE A 542 22.39 -0.50 -20.56
CA ILE A 542 21.18 -1.33 -20.65
C ILE A 542 20.03 -0.60 -19.95
N LYS A 543 18.91 -0.35 -20.65
CA LYS A 543 17.82 0.50 -20.18
C LYS A 543 16.45 -0.14 -20.38
N GLY A 544 15.45 0.41 -19.68
CA GLY A 544 14.05 0.06 -19.86
C GLY A 544 13.76 -1.41 -19.58
N ALA A 545 12.99 -2.06 -20.46
CA ALA A 545 12.54 -3.43 -20.29
C ALA A 545 13.69 -4.45 -20.19
N ASP A 546 14.79 -4.25 -20.93
CA ASP A 546 15.92 -5.18 -20.93
C ASP A 546 16.65 -5.17 -19.58
N ALA A 547 16.84 -3.99 -18.99
CA ALA A 547 17.39 -3.89 -17.64
C ALA A 547 16.48 -4.59 -16.61
N LEU A 548 15.17 -4.35 -16.69
CA LEU A 548 14.20 -4.99 -15.78
C LEU A 548 14.21 -6.52 -15.94
N ARG A 549 14.24 -7.06 -17.17
CA ARG A 549 14.32 -8.51 -17.41
C ARG A 549 15.57 -9.13 -16.81
N LEU A 550 16.73 -8.48 -16.92
CA LEU A 550 17.98 -8.96 -16.33
C LEU A 550 17.93 -9.01 -14.81
N MET A 551 17.22 -8.07 -14.20
CA MET A 551 17.09 -7.96 -12.74
C MET A 551 16.07 -8.90 -12.15
N MET A 552 15.08 -9.37 -12.93
CA MET A 552 14.02 -10.25 -12.44
C MET A 552 14.57 -11.56 -11.90
N ASN A 553 13.98 -12.00 -10.80
CA ASN A 553 14.21 -13.34 -10.28
C ASN A 553 13.50 -14.36 -11.21
N PRO A 554 14.20 -15.35 -11.79
CA PRO A 554 13.56 -16.35 -12.64
C PRO A 554 12.55 -17.21 -11.87
N ASP A 555 12.76 -17.37 -10.56
CA ASP A 555 11.93 -18.18 -9.66
C ASP A 555 10.92 -17.32 -8.87
N ASN A 556 10.43 -16.21 -9.46
CA ASN A 556 9.51 -15.30 -8.78
C ASN A 556 8.07 -15.82 -8.66
N LEU A 557 7.71 -16.88 -9.41
CA LEU A 557 6.39 -17.50 -9.40
C LEU A 557 6.48 -18.99 -9.72
N HIS A 558 5.98 -19.85 -8.82
CA HIS A 558 5.77 -21.27 -9.04
C HIS A 558 4.28 -21.58 -8.98
N ILE A 559 3.74 -22.20 -10.02
CA ILE A 559 2.33 -22.63 -10.09
C ILE A 559 2.27 -24.13 -9.87
N LEU A 560 1.55 -24.53 -8.83
CA LEU A 560 1.28 -25.92 -8.48
C LEU A 560 -0.15 -26.29 -8.86
N ASN A 561 -0.33 -27.26 -9.76
CA ASN A 561 -1.64 -27.64 -10.30
C ASN A 561 -2.22 -28.92 -9.69
N ASP A 562 -1.45 -29.61 -8.86
CA ASP A 562 -1.82 -30.90 -8.29
C ASP A 562 -1.91 -30.85 -6.75
N CYS A 563 -2.38 -29.70 -6.23
CA CYS A 563 -2.66 -29.54 -4.81
C CYS A 563 -4.05 -30.05 -4.46
N TYR A 564 -4.21 -30.53 -3.23
CA TYR A 564 -5.51 -30.94 -2.69
C TYR A 564 -5.87 -30.13 -1.46
N ILE A 565 -7.10 -29.64 -1.42
CA ILE A 565 -7.63 -28.83 -0.32
C ILE A 565 -8.92 -29.45 0.22
N GLU A 566 -9.25 -29.13 1.46
CA GLU A 566 -10.54 -29.49 2.03
C GLU A 566 -11.69 -28.70 1.37
N PRO A 567 -12.91 -29.27 1.25
CA PRO A 567 -14.04 -28.64 0.58
C PRO A 567 -14.48 -27.29 1.18
N PHE A 568 -14.21 -27.07 2.46
CA PHE A 568 -14.50 -25.79 3.13
C PHE A 568 -13.70 -24.64 2.50
N ALA A 569 -12.39 -24.84 2.27
CA ALA A 569 -11.53 -23.84 1.64
C ALA A 569 -11.94 -23.54 0.18
N ALA A 570 -12.36 -24.57 -0.57
CA ALA A 570 -12.78 -24.42 -1.97
C ALA A 570 -14.04 -23.58 -2.16
N LYS A 571 -14.84 -23.41 -1.11
CA LYS A 571 -16.11 -22.63 -1.13
C LYS A 571 -15.94 -21.17 -0.68
N MET A 572 -14.74 -20.79 -0.28
CA MET A 572 -14.51 -19.43 0.21
C MET A 572 -14.55 -18.42 -0.94
N PRO A 573 -15.16 -17.25 -0.73
CA PRO A 573 -15.18 -16.20 -1.74
C PRO A 573 -13.78 -15.65 -2.02
N ALA A 574 -13.60 -15.04 -3.18
CA ALA A 574 -12.37 -14.36 -3.54
C ALA A 574 -11.92 -13.35 -2.46
N LEU A 575 -10.63 -13.20 -2.29
CA LEU A 575 -9.98 -12.34 -1.31
C LEU A 575 -10.16 -12.77 0.16
N THR A 576 -10.63 -13.99 0.42
CA THR A 576 -10.65 -14.56 1.79
C THR A 576 -9.24 -14.93 2.23
N TYR A 577 -8.86 -14.50 3.44
CA TYR A 577 -7.57 -14.84 4.06
C TYR A 577 -7.63 -16.24 4.68
N LEU A 578 -6.69 -17.10 4.29
CA LEU A 578 -6.57 -18.46 4.77
C LEU A 578 -5.17 -18.70 5.35
N GLN A 579 -5.08 -19.56 6.36
CA GLN A 579 -3.83 -20.16 6.75
C GLN A 579 -3.86 -21.64 6.34
N PHE A 580 -3.07 -22.01 5.33
CA PHE A 580 -2.77 -23.40 5.08
C PHE A 580 -1.91 -23.91 6.21
N GLN A 581 -2.47 -24.80 7.01
CA GLN A 581 -1.89 -25.23 8.28
C GLN A 581 -0.47 -25.75 8.10
N ARG A 582 0.47 -25.25 8.89
CA ARG A 582 1.91 -25.54 8.86
C ARG A 582 2.67 -25.03 7.63
N ILE A 583 2.00 -24.42 6.62
CA ILE A 583 2.60 -23.99 5.36
C ILE A 583 2.78 -22.47 5.32
N GLY A 584 1.70 -21.71 5.43
CA GLY A 584 1.73 -20.26 5.29
C GLY A 584 0.35 -19.63 5.26
N TYR A 585 0.34 -18.31 4.99
CA TYR A 585 -0.89 -17.57 4.73
C TYR A 585 -1.12 -17.46 3.23
N PHE A 586 -2.37 -17.63 2.85
CA PHE A 586 -2.83 -17.64 1.47
C PHE A 586 -4.08 -16.79 1.31
N ASN A 587 -4.38 -16.44 0.09
CA ASN A 587 -5.58 -15.69 -0.29
C ASN A 587 -6.29 -16.40 -1.44
N VAL A 588 -7.61 -16.41 -1.43
CA VAL A 588 -8.40 -16.92 -2.56
C VAL A 588 -8.29 -15.94 -3.71
N ASP A 589 -7.72 -16.35 -4.85
CA ASP A 589 -7.53 -15.49 -6.02
C ASP A 589 -8.88 -15.17 -6.70
N PRO A 590 -9.07 -13.96 -7.23
CA PRO A 590 -10.25 -13.62 -8.04
C PRO A 590 -10.47 -14.51 -9.28
N ASP A 591 -9.44 -15.20 -9.78
CA ASP A 591 -9.57 -16.18 -10.88
C ASP A 591 -10.25 -17.48 -10.45
N THR A 592 -10.56 -17.67 -9.16
CA THR A 592 -11.22 -18.87 -8.62
C THR A 592 -12.60 -19.07 -9.24
N THR A 593 -12.85 -20.28 -9.72
CA THR A 593 -14.19 -20.78 -10.07
C THR A 593 -14.52 -22.01 -9.21
N PRO A 594 -15.80 -22.42 -9.14
CA PRO A 594 -16.16 -23.63 -8.40
C PRO A 594 -15.43 -24.90 -8.87
N GLU A 595 -15.09 -24.95 -10.17
CA GLU A 595 -14.40 -26.08 -10.80
C GLU A 595 -12.87 -25.97 -10.74
N HIS A 596 -12.36 -24.75 -10.51
CA HIS A 596 -10.92 -24.44 -10.49
C HIS A 596 -10.59 -23.44 -9.39
N PRO A 597 -10.50 -23.87 -8.13
CA PRO A 597 -10.06 -23.02 -7.03
C PRO A 597 -8.59 -22.63 -7.19
N VAL A 598 -8.29 -21.33 -7.00
CA VAL A 598 -6.94 -20.74 -7.13
C VAL A 598 -6.58 -20.00 -5.84
N PHE A 599 -5.37 -20.25 -5.33
CA PHE A 599 -4.88 -19.65 -4.09
C PHE A 599 -3.52 -18.99 -4.29
N ASN A 600 -3.39 -17.78 -3.79
CA ASN A 600 -2.14 -17.01 -3.81
C ASN A 600 -1.42 -17.09 -2.46
N LYS A 601 -0.15 -17.48 -2.44
CA LYS A 601 0.69 -17.38 -1.23
C LYS A 601 0.91 -15.91 -0.87
N THR A 602 0.48 -15.53 0.32
CA THR A 602 0.69 -14.20 0.88
C THR A 602 2.07 -14.10 1.52
N VAL A 603 2.28 -14.80 2.63
CA VAL A 603 3.55 -14.87 3.38
C VAL A 603 3.71 -16.24 4.05
N GLY A 604 4.96 -16.63 4.32
CA GLY A 604 5.25 -17.82 5.11
C GLY A 604 4.89 -17.66 6.59
N LEU A 605 4.84 -18.76 7.35
CA LEU A 605 4.61 -18.73 8.82
C LEU A 605 5.80 -18.13 9.58
N LYS A 606 6.98 -18.17 8.99
CA LYS A 606 8.23 -17.63 9.56
C LYS A 606 8.91 -16.78 8.51
N SER A 607 9.69 -15.83 8.96
CA SER A 607 10.62 -15.03 8.14
C SER A 607 11.79 -15.89 7.68
#